data_b4bd1a06e311e770db97211d634ea435
#
_entry.id   b4bd1a06e311e770db97211d634ea435
#
_cell.length_a   1.000
_cell.length_b   1.000
_cell.length_c   1.000
_cell.angle_alpha   90.00
_cell.angle_beta   90.00
_cell.angle_gamma   90.00
#
_symmetry.space_group_name_H-M   'P 1'
#
loop_
_entity.id
_entity.type
_entity.pdbx_description
1 polymer ?
#
loop_
_entity_poly.entity_id
_entity_poly.type
_entity_poly.pdbx_seq_one_letter_code
_entity_poly.pdbx_strand_id
1 'polypeptide(L)'
;QLEAARGLAAGAAVGGGADGADAGEAPPAPRVLDFLARAPLPTVSFVGKKKSGKTTVLAGVIGELVRRGRRVAVIKSDQHGFAIDVPGTDTYVLREAGADVTAIASPEQVAVMSRVPQAVPLLGLVWRLREPVDIVLTEGFVRQPAPKIEVSRAARSDSLIAPPDELLAIVSDQRFPEHRVPQIDLDDVAAVAELLERQIVAHRRRRGGCHATAPTPDGALLEAVVREDPRSTSEV
;
A
#
# COMPACT_ATOMS: atom_id res chain seq x y z
N GLN A 1 2.92 -32.89 40.26
CA GLN A 1 3.52 -34.05 39.56
C GLN A 1 3.74 -33.66 38.10
N LEU A 2 4.81 -32.94 37.83
CA LEU A 2 5.33 -32.69 36.49
C LEU A 2 6.79 -32.28 36.68
N GLU A 3 7.62 -33.26 36.99
CA GLU A 3 9.07 -33.20 36.90
C GLU A 3 9.51 -34.55 36.37
N ALA A 4 10.17 -34.55 35.24
CA ALA A 4 11.21 -35.47 34.83
C ALA A 4 11.35 -35.51 33.30
N ALA A 5 12.36 -34.87 32.82
CA ALA A 5 13.25 -35.35 31.77
C ALA A 5 14.31 -34.27 31.44
N ARG A 6 15.30 -34.17 32.31
CA ARG A 6 16.62 -33.63 31.96
C ARG A 6 17.59 -34.80 31.93
N GLY A 7 18.36 -34.92 30.86
CA GLY A 7 19.59 -35.69 30.96
C GLY A 7 20.05 -36.32 29.65
N LEU A 8 21.29 -35.99 29.28
CA LEU A 8 22.27 -36.68 28.43
C LEU A 8 22.06 -36.54 26.90
N ALA A 9 23.02 -36.07 26.12
CA ALA A 9 24.39 -36.53 26.06
C ALA A 9 25.34 -35.50 25.39
N ALA A 10 26.55 -35.50 25.88
CA ALA A 10 27.71 -34.82 25.30
C ALA A 10 28.36 -35.70 24.23
N GLY A 11 28.99 -35.04 23.22
CA GLY A 11 30.22 -35.56 22.62
C GLY A 11 30.09 -36.20 21.24
N ALA A 12 30.46 -35.46 20.17
CA ALA A 12 31.45 -35.90 19.24
C ALA A 12 31.76 -34.74 18.25
N ALA A 13 32.95 -34.17 18.39
CA ALA A 13 33.56 -33.32 17.36
C ALA A 13 34.10 -34.25 16.26
N VAL A 14 33.70 -33.96 15.02
CA VAL A 14 34.46 -34.37 13.82
C VAL A 14 34.54 -33.16 12.88
N GLY A 15 35.74 -32.78 12.57
CA GLY A 15 36.06 -31.64 11.75
C GLY A 15 35.96 -31.93 10.26
N GLY A 16 36.05 -30.85 9.50
CA GLY A 16 36.54 -30.88 8.12
C GLY A 16 35.44 -30.65 7.07
N GLY A 17 35.58 -29.58 6.31
CA GLY A 17 34.90 -29.38 5.07
C GLY A 17 34.38 -27.94 4.92
N ALA A 18 35.28 -27.01 4.63
CA ALA A 18 34.95 -25.73 4.07
C ALA A 18 34.47 -25.96 2.62
N ASP A 19 33.20 -26.09 2.42
CA ASP A 19 32.60 -25.85 1.12
C ASP A 19 31.91 -24.51 1.17
N GLY A 20 32.49 -23.56 0.41
CA GLY A 20 31.92 -22.24 0.18
C GLY A 20 30.54 -22.41 -0.46
N ALA A 21 29.51 -22.33 0.35
CA ALA A 21 28.16 -22.07 -0.15
C ALA A 21 28.23 -20.68 -0.80
N ASP A 22 28.24 -20.68 -2.11
CA ASP A 22 27.91 -19.55 -2.95
C ASP A 22 26.63 -18.92 -2.35
N ALA A 23 26.80 -17.81 -1.67
CA ALA A 23 25.69 -17.00 -1.18
C ALA A 23 25.08 -16.42 -2.45
N GLY A 24 24.15 -17.17 -3.04
CA GLY A 24 23.40 -16.79 -4.22
C GLY A 24 22.92 -15.37 -4.05
N GLU A 25 23.45 -14.50 -4.89
CA GLU A 25 23.11 -13.07 -4.96
C GLU A 25 21.60 -12.93 -4.91
N ALA A 26 21.08 -12.25 -3.91
CA ALA A 26 19.65 -12.02 -3.77
C ALA A 26 19.14 -11.42 -5.10
N PRO A 27 18.03 -11.91 -5.66
CA PRO A 27 17.55 -11.45 -6.95
C PRO A 27 17.45 -9.93 -6.94
N PRO A 28 17.88 -9.24 -8.01
CA PRO A 28 17.88 -7.79 -8.07
C PRO A 28 16.50 -7.26 -7.76
N ALA A 29 16.44 -6.21 -6.94
CA ALA A 29 15.18 -5.59 -6.54
C ALA A 29 14.33 -5.26 -7.79
N PRO A 30 13.02 -5.57 -7.79
CA PRO A 30 12.17 -5.30 -8.94
C PRO A 30 12.27 -3.81 -9.30
N ARG A 31 12.56 -3.52 -10.55
CA ARG A 31 12.67 -2.13 -11.02
C ARG A 31 11.28 -1.48 -11.04
N VAL A 32 11.25 -0.16 -10.92
CA VAL A 32 9.99 0.62 -10.99
C VAL A 32 9.21 0.33 -12.27
N LEU A 33 9.89 0.05 -13.37
CA LEU A 33 9.25 -0.32 -14.66
C LEU A 33 8.51 -1.66 -14.57
N ASP A 34 9.06 -2.64 -13.87
CA ASP A 34 8.42 -3.95 -13.67
C ASP A 34 7.17 -3.80 -12.78
N PHE A 35 7.24 -2.96 -11.75
CA PHE A 35 6.09 -2.61 -10.94
C PHE A 35 4.99 -1.96 -11.79
N LEU A 36 5.34 -0.94 -12.58
CA LEU A 36 4.39 -0.22 -13.45
C LEU A 36 3.75 -1.13 -14.51
N ALA A 37 4.49 -2.12 -15.02
CA ALA A 37 3.95 -3.10 -15.98
C ALA A 37 2.95 -4.05 -15.33
N ARG A 38 3.12 -4.38 -14.05
CA ARG A 38 2.32 -5.37 -13.32
C ARG A 38 1.17 -4.76 -12.51
N ALA A 39 1.30 -3.50 -12.08
CA ALA A 39 0.27 -2.85 -11.28
C ALA A 39 -1.03 -2.68 -12.08
N PRO A 40 -2.19 -3.09 -11.54
CA PRO A 40 -3.49 -2.95 -12.22
C PRO A 40 -3.95 -1.49 -12.31
N LEU A 41 -3.47 -0.65 -11.39
CA LEU A 41 -3.82 0.75 -11.25
C LEU A 41 -2.55 1.62 -11.20
N PRO A 42 -2.62 2.87 -11.70
CA PRO A 42 -1.51 3.80 -11.50
C PRO A 42 -1.30 4.00 -10.00
N THR A 43 -0.07 3.77 -9.54
CA THR A 43 0.27 3.79 -8.12
C THR A 43 1.48 4.68 -7.90
N VAL A 44 1.40 5.61 -6.95
CA VAL A 44 2.47 6.54 -6.57
C VAL A 44 2.62 6.59 -5.06
N SER A 45 3.86 6.47 -4.58
CA SER A 45 4.19 6.45 -3.17
C SER A 45 4.70 7.81 -2.68
N PHE A 46 4.04 8.37 -1.66
CA PHE A 46 4.53 9.53 -0.92
C PHE A 46 5.48 9.05 0.17
N VAL A 47 6.74 9.40 0.03
CA VAL A 47 7.83 9.00 0.94
C VAL A 47 8.49 10.24 1.55
N GLY A 48 9.40 10.04 2.47
CA GLY A 48 10.15 11.10 3.15
C GLY A 48 10.33 10.81 4.64
N LYS A 49 11.22 11.52 5.28
CA LYS A 49 11.57 11.32 6.69
C LYS A 49 10.37 11.59 7.62
N LYS A 50 10.45 11.06 8.85
CA LYS A 50 9.39 11.28 9.85
C LYS A 50 9.17 12.78 10.09
N LYS A 51 7.91 13.21 10.18
CA LYS A 51 7.51 14.62 10.40
C LYS A 51 7.87 15.58 9.24
N SER A 52 8.10 15.10 8.02
CA SER A 52 8.31 15.96 6.85
C SER A 52 7.01 16.59 6.29
N GLY A 53 5.84 16.21 6.81
CA GLY A 53 4.56 16.74 6.34
C GLY A 53 3.87 15.88 5.26
N LYS A 54 4.32 14.65 5.03
CA LYS A 54 3.73 13.72 4.05
C LYS A 54 2.21 13.65 4.11
N THR A 55 1.67 13.38 5.28
CA THR A 55 0.21 13.23 5.46
C THR A 55 -0.53 14.53 5.12
N THR A 56 0.02 15.69 5.45
CA THR A 56 -0.59 17.00 5.15
C THR A 56 -0.60 17.26 3.64
N VAL A 57 0.54 17.06 2.97
CA VAL A 57 0.63 17.20 1.50
C VAL A 57 -0.30 16.21 0.83
N LEU A 58 -0.25 14.93 1.22
CA LEU A 58 -1.08 13.88 0.66
C LEU A 58 -2.58 14.17 0.81
N ALA A 59 -3.03 14.64 1.98
CA ALA A 59 -4.42 15.01 2.21
C ALA A 59 -4.86 16.17 1.30
N GLY A 60 -4.03 17.20 1.14
CA GLY A 60 -4.31 18.31 0.22
C GLY A 60 -4.40 17.83 -1.25
N VAL A 61 -3.49 16.98 -1.67
CA VAL A 61 -3.47 16.39 -3.02
C VAL A 61 -4.71 15.52 -3.27
N ILE A 62 -5.13 14.71 -2.30
CA ILE A 62 -6.37 13.92 -2.39
C ILE A 62 -7.56 14.85 -2.59
N GLY A 63 -7.69 15.91 -1.77
CA GLY A 63 -8.76 16.89 -1.92
C GLY A 63 -8.80 17.53 -3.30
N GLU A 64 -7.65 17.89 -3.87
CA GLU A 64 -7.55 18.47 -5.21
C GLU A 64 -7.91 17.45 -6.31
N LEU A 65 -7.46 16.21 -6.21
CA LEU A 65 -7.84 15.14 -7.16
C LEU A 65 -9.35 14.85 -7.12
N VAL A 66 -9.95 14.79 -5.93
CA VAL A 66 -11.39 14.61 -5.76
C VAL A 66 -12.17 15.79 -6.36
N ARG A 67 -11.70 17.02 -6.16
CA ARG A 67 -12.30 18.23 -6.80
C ARG A 67 -12.23 18.15 -8.33
N ARG A 68 -11.21 17.49 -8.89
CA ARG A 68 -11.07 17.20 -10.33
C ARG A 68 -11.87 15.97 -10.79
N GLY A 69 -12.71 15.38 -9.93
CA GLY A 69 -13.54 14.23 -10.25
C GLY A 69 -12.79 12.90 -10.30
N ARG A 70 -11.62 12.80 -9.65
CA ARG A 70 -10.86 11.55 -9.57
C ARG A 70 -11.25 10.75 -8.33
N ARG A 71 -11.33 9.44 -8.48
CA ARG A 71 -11.50 8.50 -7.37
C ARG A 71 -10.13 8.00 -6.93
N VAL A 72 -9.83 8.16 -5.65
CA VAL A 72 -8.50 7.91 -5.09
C VAL A 72 -8.59 6.81 -4.03
N ALA A 73 -7.74 5.80 -4.15
CA ALA A 73 -7.47 4.87 -3.06
C ALA A 73 -6.19 5.29 -2.32
N VAL A 74 -6.16 5.07 -1.02
CA VAL A 74 -4.97 5.34 -0.20
C VAL A 74 -4.57 4.09 0.56
N ILE A 75 -3.28 3.76 0.52
CA ILE A 75 -2.69 2.68 1.29
C ILE A 75 -1.57 3.25 2.16
N LYS A 76 -1.69 3.11 3.48
CA LYS A 76 -0.66 3.53 4.43
C LYS A 76 0.14 2.33 4.91
N SER A 77 1.47 2.45 4.91
CA SER A 77 2.36 1.49 5.56
C SER A 77 2.58 1.87 7.02
N ASP A 78 2.35 0.93 7.92
CA ASP A 78 2.76 1.05 9.32
C ASP A 78 3.63 -0.16 9.67
N GLN A 79 4.87 0.11 10.12
CA GLN A 79 5.85 -0.93 10.48
C GLN A 79 5.75 -1.36 11.94
N HIS A 80 5.00 -0.61 12.76
CA HIS A 80 4.87 -0.85 14.19
C HIS A 80 3.57 -1.59 14.55
N GLY A 81 2.75 -1.89 13.53
CA GLY A 81 1.41 -2.42 13.71
C GLY A 81 0.38 -1.32 13.95
N PHE A 82 -0.87 -1.66 13.74
CA PHE A 82 -2.00 -0.75 13.92
C PHE A 82 -3.17 -1.50 14.55
N ALA A 83 -4.01 -0.77 15.27
CA ALA A 83 -5.31 -1.24 15.74
C ALA A 83 -6.40 -0.39 15.09
N ILE A 84 -7.30 -1.04 14.34
CA ILE A 84 -8.49 -0.40 13.79
C ILE A 84 -9.70 -0.77 14.63
N ASP A 85 -9.72 -2.01 15.14
CA ASP A 85 -10.81 -2.55 15.92
C ASP A 85 -10.72 -2.12 17.38
N VAL A 86 -11.84 -1.79 17.97
CA VAL A 86 -11.91 -1.34 19.36
C VAL A 86 -12.04 -2.55 20.26
N PRO A 87 -11.19 -2.71 21.29
CA PRO A 87 -11.32 -3.80 22.27
C PRO A 87 -12.71 -3.86 22.87
N GLY A 88 -13.31 -5.06 22.85
CA GLY A 88 -14.64 -5.32 23.40
C GLY A 88 -15.80 -5.18 22.41
N THR A 89 -15.56 -4.76 21.17
CA THR A 89 -16.57 -4.83 20.10
C THR A 89 -16.73 -6.27 19.60
N ASP A 90 -17.86 -6.57 18.96
CA ASP A 90 -18.16 -7.91 18.46
C ASP A 90 -17.11 -8.39 17.45
N THR A 91 -16.69 -7.53 16.52
CA THR A 91 -15.62 -7.85 15.55
C THR A 91 -14.29 -8.13 16.23
N TYR A 92 -13.96 -7.38 17.26
CA TYR A 92 -12.77 -7.62 18.07
C TYR A 92 -12.82 -9.01 18.75
N VAL A 93 -13.95 -9.33 19.41
CA VAL A 93 -14.13 -10.63 20.10
C VAL A 93 -14.04 -11.79 19.12
N LEU A 94 -14.69 -11.69 17.96
CA LEU A 94 -14.65 -12.73 16.93
C LEU A 94 -13.23 -12.93 16.37
N ARG A 95 -12.48 -11.85 16.18
CA ARG A 95 -11.09 -11.92 15.76
C ARG A 95 -10.18 -12.56 16.80
N GLU A 96 -10.35 -12.21 18.08
CA GLU A 96 -9.58 -12.80 19.18
C GLU A 96 -9.94 -14.27 19.40
N ALA A 97 -11.16 -14.69 19.07
CA ALA A 97 -11.58 -16.09 19.06
C ALA A 97 -10.90 -16.93 17.97
N GLY A 98 -10.19 -16.30 17.03
CA GLY A 98 -9.36 -16.99 16.04
C GLY A 98 -9.77 -16.81 14.57
N ALA A 99 -10.74 -15.94 14.26
CA ALA A 99 -11.12 -15.68 12.88
C ALA A 99 -9.94 -15.09 12.08
N ASP A 100 -9.63 -15.67 10.92
CA ASP A 100 -8.58 -15.19 10.00
C ASP A 100 -9.00 -13.92 9.29
N VAL A 101 -10.30 -13.77 9.02
CA VAL A 101 -10.89 -12.60 8.40
C VAL A 101 -12.13 -12.18 9.18
N THR A 102 -12.21 -10.91 9.54
CA THR A 102 -13.42 -10.29 10.07
C THR A 102 -13.86 -9.17 9.14
N ALA A 103 -15.16 -9.05 8.94
CA ALA A 103 -15.74 -7.97 8.16
C ALA A 103 -16.91 -7.35 8.92
N ILE A 104 -17.06 -6.05 8.79
CA ILE A 104 -18.21 -5.31 9.28
C ILE A 104 -18.77 -4.46 8.14
N ALA A 105 -20.06 -4.47 7.97
CA ALA A 105 -20.75 -3.73 6.93
C ALA A 105 -21.86 -2.88 7.53
N SER A 106 -22.03 -1.68 6.99
CA SER A 106 -23.18 -0.80 7.17
C SER A 106 -23.73 -0.42 5.79
N PRO A 107 -24.88 0.30 5.70
CA PRO A 107 -25.37 0.78 4.41
C PRO A 107 -24.39 1.65 3.62
N GLU A 108 -23.43 2.29 4.30
CA GLU A 108 -22.52 3.28 3.71
C GLU A 108 -21.05 2.84 3.71
N GLN A 109 -20.68 1.82 4.50
CA GLN A 109 -19.28 1.45 4.71
C GLN A 109 -19.09 -0.05 4.90
N VAL A 110 -17.98 -0.55 4.39
CA VAL A 110 -17.50 -1.91 4.64
C VAL A 110 -16.05 -1.83 5.11
N ALA A 111 -15.74 -2.55 6.19
CA ALA A 111 -14.37 -2.77 6.62
C ALA A 111 -14.07 -4.27 6.64
N VAL A 112 -12.91 -4.65 6.11
CA VAL A 112 -12.42 -6.04 6.11
C VAL A 112 -11.03 -6.06 6.74
N MET A 113 -10.86 -6.88 7.74
CA MET A 113 -9.57 -7.08 8.43
C MET A 113 -9.14 -8.53 8.26
N SER A 114 -7.96 -8.73 7.69
CA SER A 114 -7.38 -10.06 7.49
C SER A 114 -6.10 -10.22 8.30
N ARG A 115 -5.93 -11.35 8.95
CA ARG A 115 -4.63 -11.78 9.47
C ARG A 115 -3.76 -12.21 8.29
N VAL A 116 -2.50 -11.83 8.30
CA VAL A 116 -1.56 -12.23 7.25
C VAL A 116 -0.32 -12.87 7.89
N PRO A 117 0.16 -14.00 7.37
CA PRO A 117 1.32 -14.69 7.96
C PRO A 117 2.62 -13.93 7.71
N GLN A 118 2.64 -13.05 6.73
CA GLN A 118 3.78 -12.21 6.36
C GLN A 118 3.33 -10.90 5.75
N ALA A 119 4.22 -9.92 5.72
CA ALA A 119 3.95 -8.62 5.11
C ALA A 119 3.53 -8.77 3.64
N VAL A 120 2.41 -8.15 3.27
CA VAL A 120 1.91 -8.16 1.90
C VAL A 120 2.65 -7.09 1.11
N PRO A 121 3.31 -7.42 -0.02
CA PRO A 121 3.95 -6.44 -0.88
C PRO A 121 2.95 -5.41 -1.41
N LEU A 122 3.41 -4.18 -1.69
CA LEU A 122 2.56 -3.11 -2.21
C LEU A 122 1.74 -3.55 -3.43
N LEU A 123 2.38 -4.21 -4.39
CA LEU A 123 1.68 -4.74 -5.57
C LEU A 123 0.51 -5.66 -5.20
N GLY A 124 0.71 -6.53 -4.21
CA GLY A 124 -0.34 -7.42 -3.70
C GLY A 124 -1.49 -6.67 -3.01
N LEU A 125 -1.20 -5.56 -2.34
CA LEU A 125 -2.23 -4.68 -1.76
C LEU A 125 -3.03 -3.98 -2.85
N VAL A 126 -2.37 -3.46 -3.90
CA VAL A 126 -3.04 -2.83 -5.04
C VAL A 126 -3.96 -3.82 -5.77
N TRP A 127 -3.56 -5.08 -5.90
CA TRP A 127 -4.42 -6.14 -6.48
C TRP A 127 -5.63 -6.51 -5.63
N ARG A 128 -5.64 -6.18 -4.33
CA ARG A 128 -6.78 -6.42 -3.44
C ARG A 128 -7.85 -5.34 -3.50
N LEU A 129 -7.55 -4.18 -4.08
CA LEU A 129 -8.54 -3.13 -4.30
C LEU A 129 -9.55 -3.58 -5.35
N ARG A 130 -10.82 -3.58 -5.01
CA ARG A 130 -11.93 -3.98 -5.87
C ARG A 130 -12.76 -2.80 -6.34
N GLU A 131 -12.69 -1.71 -5.59
CA GLU A 131 -13.41 -0.48 -5.88
C GLU A 131 -12.86 0.19 -7.13
N PRO A 132 -13.74 0.77 -7.97
CA PRO A 132 -13.33 1.47 -9.17
C PRO A 132 -12.66 2.80 -8.78
N VAL A 133 -11.33 2.85 -8.80
CA VAL A 133 -10.52 4.05 -8.53
C VAL A 133 -9.64 4.39 -9.73
N ASP A 134 -9.28 5.67 -9.85
CA ASP A 134 -8.44 6.16 -10.94
C ASP A 134 -6.95 6.08 -10.62
N ILE A 135 -6.59 6.15 -9.32
CA ILE A 135 -5.21 6.15 -8.85
C ILE A 135 -5.11 5.61 -7.41
N VAL A 136 -4.02 4.94 -7.13
CA VAL A 136 -3.63 4.53 -5.79
C VAL A 136 -2.49 5.43 -5.31
N LEU A 137 -2.69 6.10 -4.20
CA LEU A 137 -1.65 6.86 -3.50
C LEU A 137 -1.23 6.09 -2.25
N THR A 138 0.05 6.09 -1.92
CA THR A 138 0.48 5.44 -0.69
C THR A 138 1.27 6.39 0.20
N GLU A 139 1.19 6.20 1.51
CA GLU A 139 2.08 6.83 2.47
C GLU A 139 3.06 5.79 3.01
N GLY A 140 4.35 6.01 2.77
CA GLY A 140 5.40 5.06 3.12
C GLY A 140 5.82 4.17 1.94
N PHE A 141 6.09 2.90 2.19
CA PHE A 141 6.56 1.95 1.16
C PHE A 141 7.89 2.34 0.49
N VAL A 142 8.81 2.97 1.22
CA VAL A 142 10.10 3.46 0.70
C VAL A 142 10.88 2.35 -0.03
N ARG A 143 10.83 1.12 0.47
CA ARG A 143 11.55 -0.03 -0.09
C ARG A 143 10.81 -0.77 -1.20
N GLN A 144 9.57 -0.39 -1.52
CA GLN A 144 8.79 -1.02 -2.59
C GLN A 144 9.04 -0.29 -3.91
N PRO A 145 9.12 -0.98 -5.05
CA PRO A 145 9.55 -0.41 -6.32
C PRO A 145 8.41 0.33 -7.05
N ALA A 146 7.79 1.31 -6.40
CA ALA A 146 6.77 2.16 -7.00
C ALA A 146 7.35 3.57 -7.27
N PRO A 147 6.86 4.31 -8.28
CA PRO A 147 7.21 5.71 -8.47
C PRO A 147 6.97 6.51 -7.18
N LYS A 148 7.90 7.39 -6.84
CA LYS A 148 7.91 8.12 -5.57
C LYS A 148 7.82 9.63 -5.74
N ILE A 149 7.00 10.24 -4.92
CA ILE A 149 7.06 11.67 -4.61
C ILE A 149 7.66 11.79 -3.21
N GLU A 150 8.83 12.40 -3.09
CA GLU A 150 9.42 12.61 -1.78
C GLU A 150 9.04 13.97 -1.21
N VAL A 151 8.46 13.93 0.00
CA VAL A 151 8.13 15.13 0.77
C VAL A 151 9.26 15.40 1.75
N SER A 152 9.95 16.53 1.57
CA SER A 152 11.05 16.96 2.43
C SER A 152 10.80 18.36 3.01
N ARG A 153 11.33 18.62 4.20
CA ARG A 153 11.35 19.93 4.84
C ARG A 153 12.77 20.26 5.29
N ALA A 154 13.22 21.46 4.97
CA ALA A 154 14.53 21.98 5.39
C ALA A 154 14.76 21.83 6.91
N ALA A 155 13.72 22.12 7.71
CA ALA A 155 13.76 21.98 9.16
C ALA A 155 13.91 20.52 9.65
N ARG A 156 13.88 19.52 8.74
CA ARG A 156 13.96 18.08 9.08
C ARG A 156 15.12 17.35 8.45
N SER A 157 15.52 17.76 7.28
CA SER A 157 16.58 17.07 6.53
C SER A 157 17.03 17.87 5.33
N ASP A 158 18.29 17.79 5.04
CA ASP A 158 18.98 18.26 3.84
C ASP A 158 19.17 17.15 2.78
N SER A 159 18.69 15.95 3.04
CA SER A 159 18.88 14.79 2.17
C SER A 159 17.59 13.98 1.99
N LEU A 160 17.44 13.36 0.82
CA LEU A 160 16.32 12.51 0.43
C LEU A 160 16.57 11.05 0.82
N ILE A 161 15.49 10.25 0.85
CA ILE A 161 15.53 8.81 1.16
C ILE A 161 15.03 7.93 0.02
N ALA A 162 14.39 8.52 -1.00
CA ALA A 162 13.94 7.78 -2.17
C ALA A 162 15.13 7.44 -3.08
N PRO A 163 15.18 6.24 -3.69
CA PRO A 163 16.11 5.95 -4.76
C PRO A 163 15.92 6.94 -5.92
N PRO A 164 17.00 7.52 -6.48
CA PRO A 164 16.88 8.54 -7.52
C PRO A 164 16.15 8.07 -8.78
N ASP A 165 16.27 6.79 -9.15
CA ASP A 165 15.64 6.17 -10.32
C ASP A 165 14.14 5.88 -10.13
N GLU A 166 13.65 5.94 -8.90
CA GLU A 166 12.23 5.80 -8.56
C GLU A 166 11.56 7.15 -8.29
N LEU A 167 12.35 8.23 -8.25
CA LEU A 167 11.86 9.55 -7.88
C LEU A 167 11.11 10.20 -9.05
N LEU A 168 9.84 10.52 -8.83
CA LEU A 168 8.95 11.18 -9.79
C LEU A 168 8.95 12.70 -9.61
N ALA A 169 9.00 13.16 -8.36
CA ALA A 169 9.08 14.56 -7.99
C ALA A 169 9.55 14.71 -6.53
N ILE A 170 9.99 15.90 -6.20
CA ILE A 170 10.29 16.34 -4.83
C ILE A 170 9.29 17.44 -4.46
N VAL A 171 8.66 17.33 -3.29
CA VAL A 171 7.78 18.35 -2.72
C VAL A 171 8.45 18.90 -1.47
N SER A 172 8.90 20.17 -1.52
CA SER A 172 9.80 20.68 -0.48
C SER A 172 9.78 22.20 -0.40
N ASP A 173 10.16 22.72 0.80
CA ASP A 173 10.49 24.12 1.05
C ASP A 173 11.98 24.45 0.81
N GLN A 174 12.73 23.54 0.22
CA GLN A 174 14.13 23.71 -0.18
C GLN A 174 14.38 23.10 -1.56
N ARG A 175 15.56 23.37 -2.15
CA ARG A 175 15.94 22.87 -3.46
C ARG A 175 17.02 21.78 -3.34
N PHE A 176 16.96 20.80 -4.27
CA PHE A 176 17.89 19.70 -4.41
C PHE A 176 18.47 19.73 -5.83
N PRO A 177 19.47 20.58 -6.09
CA PRO A 177 19.97 20.85 -7.46
C PRO A 177 20.58 19.63 -8.15
N GLU A 178 20.99 18.64 -7.39
CA GLU A 178 21.51 17.36 -7.88
C GLU A 178 20.45 16.46 -8.52
N HIS A 179 19.16 16.71 -8.26
CA HIS A 179 18.04 15.95 -8.79
C HIS A 179 17.38 16.66 -9.97
N ARG A 180 17.20 15.95 -11.09
CA ARG A 180 16.61 16.48 -12.33
C ARG A 180 15.08 16.31 -12.42
N VAL A 181 14.44 15.85 -11.37
CA VAL A 181 12.98 15.70 -11.31
C VAL A 181 12.30 17.02 -10.97
N PRO A 182 11.01 17.20 -11.27
CA PRO A 182 10.24 18.35 -10.83
C PRO A 182 10.35 18.57 -9.33
N GLN A 183 10.57 19.82 -8.93
CA GLN A 183 10.63 20.26 -7.54
C GLN A 183 9.51 21.26 -7.29
N ILE A 184 8.55 20.86 -6.48
CA ILE A 184 7.27 21.52 -6.24
C ILE A 184 7.27 22.04 -4.80
N ASP A 185 6.71 23.19 -4.57
CA ASP A 185 6.60 23.75 -3.22
C ASP A 185 5.55 22.99 -2.38
N LEU A 186 5.72 22.97 -1.06
CA LEU A 186 4.92 22.15 -0.13
C LEU A 186 3.40 22.41 -0.20
N ASP A 187 3.02 23.63 -0.56
CA ASP A 187 1.62 24.09 -0.60
C ASP A 187 1.03 24.06 -2.03
N ASP A 188 1.86 23.78 -3.04
CA ASP A 188 1.38 23.68 -4.43
C ASP A 188 0.81 22.28 -4.72
N VAL A 189 -0.28 21.96 -4.02
CA VAL A 189 -1.00 20.68 -4.20
C VAL A 189 -1.59 20.55 -5.62
N ALA A 190 -1.84 21.68 -6.30
CA ALA A 190 -2.39 21.69 -7.65
C ALA A 190 -1.36 21.15 -8.67
N ALA A 191 -0.09 21.57 -8.56
CA ALA A 191 0.98 21.07 -9.41
C ALA A 191 1.25 19.57 -9.15
N VAL A 192 1.18 19.12 -7.90
CA VAL A 192 1.31 17.70 -7.57
C VAL A 192 0.15 16.90 -8.19
N ALA A 193 -1.09 17.37 -8.07
CA ALA A 193 -2.26 16.72 -8.66
C ALA A 193 -2.15 16.63 -10.19
N GLU A 194 -1.67 17.66 -10.85
CA GLU A 194 -1.43 17.65 -12.31
C GLU A 194 -0.39 16.60 -12.71
N LEU A 195 0.71 16.49 -11.94
CA LEU A 195 1.71 15.44 -12.15
C LEU A 195 1.09 14.05 -12.03
N LEU A 196 0.23 13.82 -11.04
CA LEU A 196 -0.46 12.55 -10.83
C LEU A 196 -1.46 12.24 -11.94
N GLU A 197 -2.18 13.22 -12.47
CA GLU A 197 -3.06 13.02 -13.63
C GLU A 197 -2.27 12.57 -14.87
N ARG A 198 -1.06 13.09 -15.07
CA ARG A 198 -0.16 12.57 -16.12
C ARG A 198 0.18 11.09 -15.91
N GLN A 199 0.33 10.62 -14.67
CA GLN A 199 0.55 9.21 -14.37
C GLN A 199 -0.67 8.34 -14.69
N ILE A 200 -1.89 8.83 -14.43
CA ILE A 200 -3.14 8.16 -14.83
C ILE A 200 -3.18 7.97 -16.34
N VAL A 201 -2.93 9.03 -17.11
CA VAL A 201 -2.91 8.99 -18.57
C VAL A 201 -1.83 8.05 -19.09
N ALA A 202 -0.62 8.14 -18.56
CA ALA A 202 0.50 7.27 -18.95
C ALA A 202 0.21 5.79 -18.67
N HIS A 203 -0.41 5.48 -17.54
CA HIS A 203 -0.81 4.12 -17.20
C HIS A 203 -1.86 3.58 -18.19
N ARG A 204 -2.90 4.36 -18.49
CA ARG A 204 -3.93 3.98 -19.47
C ARG A 204 -3.34 3.70 -20.85
N ARG A 205 -2.38 4.51 -21.31
CA ARG A 205 -1.67 4.30 -22.59
C ARG A 205 -0.86 3.01 -22.60
N ARG A 206 -0.13 2.70 -21.52
CA ARG A 206 0.64 1.45 -21.40
C ARG A 206 -0.25 0.22 -21.48
N ARG A 207 -1.46 0.27 -20.97
CA ARG A 207 -2.43 -0.83 -21.00
C ARG A 207 -3.29 -0.90 -22.26
N GLY A 208 -2.93 -0.18 -23.32
CA GLY A 208 -3.57 -0.28 -24.64
C GLY A 208 -4.94 0.39 -24.73
N GLY A 209 -5.23 1.39 -23.92
CA GLY A 209 -6.48 2.14 -24.00
C GLY A 209 -7.73 1.33 -23.59
N CYS A 210 -7.61 0.06 -23.26
CA CYS A 210 -8.69 -0.67 -22.62
C CYS A 210 -8.99 -0.03 -21.26
N HIS A 211 -10.22 0.41 -21.06
CA HIS A 211 -10.78 0.55 -19.73
C HIS A 211 -10.66 -0.83 -19.06
N ALA A 212 -9.57 -1.09 -18.38
CA ALA A 212 -9.56 -2.11 -17.37
C ALA A 212 -10.40 -1.57 -16.21
N THR A 213 -11.72 -1.66 -16.33
CA THR A 213 -12.50 -2.01 -15.16
C THR A 213 -11.75 -3.16 -14.53
N ALA A 214 -11.35 -3.06 -13.25
CA ALA A 214 -10.90 -4.23 -12.50
C ALA A 214 -11.84 -5.37 -12.89
N PRO A 215 -11.33 -6.59 -13.17
CA PRO A 215 -12.23 -7.69 -13.47
C PRO A 215 -13.22 -7.72 -12.32
N THR A 216 -14.45 -7.38 -12.60
CA THR A 216 -15.56 -7.63 -11.70
C THR A 216 -15.52 -9.13 -11.48
N PRO A 217 -15.29 -9.63 -10.26
CA PRO A 217 -15.64 -11.00 -9.97
C PRO A 217 -17.14 -11.02 -10.24
N ASP A 218 -17.53 -11.78 -11.24
CA ASP A 218 -18.88 -11.92 -11.77
C ASP A 218 -19.95 -11.09 -11.04
N GLY A 219 -20.40 -9.99 -11.64
CA GLY A 219 -21.52 -9.19 -11.14
C GLY A 219 -22.81 -10.01 -10.91
N ALA A 220 -22.83 -11.25 -11.39
CA ALA A 220 -23.83 -12.26 -11.13
C ALA A 220 -23.95 -12.67 -9.65
N LEU A 221 -22.87 -12.64 -8.86
CA LEU A 221 -22.92 -13.05 -7.45
C LEU A 221 -23.48 -11.96 -6.54
N LEU A 222 -23.28 -10.68 -6.87
CA LEU A 222 -23.85 -9.56 -6.10
C LEU A 222 -25.31 -9.30 -6.46
N GLU A 223 -25.71 -9.49 -7.71
CA GLU A 223 -27.11 -9.40 -8.11
C GLU A 223 -27.95 -10.60 -7.64
N ALA A 224 -27.36 -11.78 -7.48
CA ALA A 224 -28.07 -12.95 -6.96
C ALA A 224 -28.37 -12.83 -5.46
N VAL A 225 -27.47 -12.22 -4.67
CA VAL A 225 -27.67 -12.04 -3.22
C VAL A 225 -28.71 -10.95 -2.90
N VAL A 226 -28.89 -9.97 -3.78
CA VAL A 226 -29.92 -8.91 -3.59
C VAL A 226 -31.32 -9.34 -4.04
N ARG A 227 -31.44 -10.41 -4.84
CA ARG A 227 -32.73 -10.85 -5.39
C ARG A 227 -33.45 -11.95 -4.60
N GLU A 228 -32.84 -12.49 -3.54
CA GLU A 228 -33.46 -13.59 -2.76
C GLU A 228 -33.69 -13.23 -1.28
N ASP A 229 -34.33 -12.11 -0.97
CA ASP A 229 -35.08 -11.98 0.28
C ASP A 229 -36.55 -11.62 0.00
N PRO A 230 -37.42 -12.65 -0.17
CA PRO A 230 -38.87 -12.43 -0.31
C PRO A 230 -39.56 -12.10 1.02
N ARG A 231 -38.83 -11.74 2.09
CA ARG A 231 -39.39 -11.52 3.44
C ARG A 231 -39.36 -10.06 3.93
N SER A 232 -39.14 -9.08 3.07
CA SER A 232 -39.24 -7.67 3.48
C SER A 232 -40.58 -7.02 3.06
N THR A 233 -41.68 -7.76 3.06
CA THR A 233 -43.03 -7.20 3.05
C THR A 233 -43.85 -7.88 4.13
N SER A 234 -43.89 -7.30 5.31
CA SER A 234 -44.96 -7.25 6.30
C SER A 234 -44.41 -6.94 7.68
N GLU A 235 -44.88 -5.88 8.14
CA GLU A 235 -45.44 -5.45 9.45
C GLU A 235 -44.81 -4.18 9.96
N VAL A 236 -45.67 -3.19 9.82
CA VAL A 236 -46.22 -2.13 10.72
C VAL A 236 -45.19 -1.36 11.53
#